data_9e4326330833d2a22b87c8780bfe6804
#
_entry.id   9e4326330833d2a22b87c8780bfe6804
#
_cell.length_a   1.000
_cell.length_b   1.000
_cell.length_c   1.000
_cell.angle_alpha   90.00
_cell.angle_beta   90.00
_cell.angle_gamma   90.00
#
_symmetry.space_group_name_H-M   'P 1'
#
loop_
_entity.id
_entity.type
_entity.pdbx_description
1 polymer ?
#
loop_
_entity_poly.entity_id
_entity_poly.type
_entity_poly.pdbx_seq_one_letter_code
_entity_poly.pdbx_strand_id
1 'polypeptide(L)'
;MRMSLRGMIFLLLVLCAVAFAAPAKNDAVPMKKVTAKKSLVHWMDYSQAMEKAKSDQKLIFVDLYADWCIPCRVMDANVYSDPTVASLLNTRFYAVRLDAESQDSIVCDGQKKTVQRCYFDVWELHALPAFVLVAPKGMSILTVTDSMTPQELLFMLRQFLEKEKEWISR
;
A
#
# COMPACT_ATOMS: atom_id res chain seq x y z
N MET A 1 9.95 76.55 19.17
CA MET A 1 8.69 75.88 19.22
C MET A 1 8.94 74.38 19.59
N ARG A 2 8.74 74.05 20.87
CA ARG A 2 9.03 72.68 21.40
C ARG A 2 7.79 71.81 21.19
N MET A 3 7.79 70.90 20.25
CA MET A 3 6.74 69.91 20.09
C MET A 3 6.83 68.94 21.26
N SER A 4 5.69 68.85 21.97
CA SER A 4 5.56 67.98 23.15
C SER A 4 5.67 66.52 22.75
N LEU A 5 6.51 65.77 23.47
CA LEU A 5 6.75 64.32 23.33
C LEU A 5 5.44 63.48 23.29
N ARG A 6 4.34 64.02 23.86
CA ARG A 6 3.03 63.38 23.87
C ARG A 6 2.33 63.38 22.49
N GLY A 7 2.60 64.41 21.64
CA GLY A 7 2.04 64.46 20.27
C GLY A 7 2.66 63.47 19.31
N MET A 8 3.94 63.12 19.51
CA MET A 8 4.69 62.23 18.67
C MET A 8 4.35 60.77 18.92
N ILE A 9 3.96 60.42 20.14
CA ILE A 9 3.52 59.07 20.50
C ILE A 9 2.13 58.74 19.94
N PHE A 10 1.24 59.74 19.88
CA PHE A 10 -0.11 59.56 19.29
C PHE A 10 -0.09 59.39 17.77
N LEU A 11 0.86 60.02 17.08
CA LEU A 11 1.00 59.91 15.62
C LEU A 11 1.56 58.56 15.18
N LEU A 12 2.41 57.93 16.01
CA LEU A 12 2.97 56.61 15.75
C LEU A 12 2.00 55.46 16.02
N LEU A 13 0.99 55.66 16.86
CA LEU A 13 -0.02 54.63 17.18
C LEU A 13 -1.16 54.58 16.15
N VAL A 14 -1.39 55.62 15.34
CA VAL A 14 -2.42 55.64 14.32
C VAL A 14 -1.93 55.03 12.98
N LEU A 15 -0.59 54.95 12.77
CA LEU A 15 -0.02 54.38 11.54
C LEU A 15 0.16 52.85 11.58
N CYS A 16 -0.04 52.20 12.75
CA CYS A 16 0.15 50.76 12.90
C CYS A 16 -1.14 49.91 12.73
N ALA A 17 -2.28 50.53 12.41
CA ALA A 17 -3.60 49.85 12.40
C ALA A 17 -4.17 49.54 11.01
N VAL A 18 -3.40 49.65 9.93
CA VAL A 18 -3.92 49.45 8.56
C VAL A 18 -3.20 48.39 7.74
N ALA A 19 -2.55 47.40 8.39
CA ALA A 19 -1.84 46.35 7.65
C ALA A 19 -2.13 44.97 8.18
N PHE A 20 -3.43 44.56 8.29
CA PHE A 20 -3.73 43.12 8.47
C PHE A 20 -5.16 42.81 8.01
N ALA A 21 -5.38 42.80 6.71
CA ALA A 21 -6.53 42.12 6.11
C ALA A 21 -6.14 41.67 4.69
N ALA A 22 -5.29 40.67 4.57
CA ALA A 22 -5.22 39.87 3.37
C ALA A 22 -6.24 38.77 3.50
N PRO A 23 -7.24 38.62 2.61
CA PRO A 23 -8.07 37.43 2.60
C PRO A 23 -7.19 36.25 2.16
N ALA A 24 -6.99 35.29 3.02
CA ALA A 24 -6.47 33.99 2.64
C ALA A 24 -7.45 33.38 1.63
N LYS A 25 -7.11 33.42 0.33
CA LYS A 25 -7.77 32.56 -0.65
C LYS A 25 -7.48 31.12 -0.26
N ASN A 26 -8.48 30.47 0.31
CA ASN A 26 -8.52 29.02 0.41
C ASN A 26 -8.71 28.48 -1.02
N ASP A 27 -7.63 28.40 -1.77
CA ASP A 27 -7.57 27.59 -2.97
C ASP A 27 -7.58 26.12 -2.51
N ALA A 28 -8.77 25.64 -2.17
CA ALA A 28 -9.00 24.21 -2.00
C ALA A 28 -8.69 23.56 -3.36
N VAL A 29 -7.52 22.95 -3.46
CA VAL A 29 -7.16 22.11 -4.61
C VAL A 29 -8.28 21.09 -4.77
N PRO A 30 -9.03 21.08 -5.91
CA PRO A 30 -10.11 20.14 -6.08
C PRO A 30 -9.49 18.73 -6.04
N MET A 31 -9.78 17.99 -4.98
CA MET A 31 -9.46 16.57 -4.92
C MET A 31 -10.18 15.89 -6.09
N LYS A 32 -9.43 15.64 -7.17
CA LYS A 32 -9.92 14.90 -8.32
C LYS A 32 -10.46 13.58 -7.79
N LYS A 33 -11.77 13.38 -7.90
CA LYS A 33 -12.46 12.17 -7.48
C LYS A 33 -11.76 11.02 -8.20
N VAL A 34 -10.92 10.26 -7.49
CA VAL A 34 -10.27 9.06 -8.04
C VAL A 34 -11.41 8.09 -8.29
N THR A 35 -11.87 8.01 -9.53
CA THR A 35 -12.78 6.95 -9.95
C THR A 35 -11.99 5.66 -9.77
N ALA A 36 -12.40 4.84 -8.80
CA ALA A 36 -11.75 3.58 -8.48
C ALA A 36 -11.77 2.70 -9.74
N LYS A 37 -10.64 2.66 -10.43
CA LYS A 37 -10.44 1.75 -11.55
C LYS A 37 -10.39 0.36 -10.96
N LYS A 38 -11.22 -0.55 -11.49
CA LYS A 38 -11.32 -1.92 -10.97
C LYS A 38 -9.99 -2.66 -11.19
N SER A 39 -9.52 -3.40 -10.18
CA SER A 39 -8.38 -4.30 -10.32
C SER A 39 -8.57 -5.28 -11.49
N LEU A 40 -7.53 -5.48 -12.27
CA LEU A 40 -7.47 -6.47 -13.36
C LEU A 40 -6.79 -7.78 -12.89
N VAL A 41 -6.32 -7.84 -11.66
CA VAL A 41 -5.74 -9.03 -11.05
C VAL A 41 -6.84 -10.03 -10.68
N HIS A 42 -6.65 -11.29 -11.01
CA HIS A 42 -7.54 -12.39 -10.67
C HIS A 42 -7.19 -12.93 -9.28
N TRP A 43 -7.77 -12.29 -8.26
CA TRP A 43 -7.60 -12.71 -6.86
C TRP A 43 -8.29 -14.03 -6.59
N MET A 44 -7.62 -14.92 -5.87
CA MET A 44 -8.15 -16.22 -5.47
C MET A 44 -8.06 -16.45 -3.97
N ASP A 45 -8.72 -17.49 -3.49
CA ASP A 45 -8.63 -17.95 -2.12
C ASP A 45 -7.23 -18.46 -1.79
N TYR A 46 -6.74 -18.20 -0.56
CA TYR A 46 -5.39 -18.56 -0.12
C TYR A 46 -5.17 -20.07 -0.13
N SER A 47 -6.14 -20.84 0.36
CA SER A 47 -6.01 -22.30 0.45
C SER A 47 -5.98 -22.92 -0.95
N GLN A 48 -6.82 -22.43 -1.88
CA GLN A 48 -6.80 -22.85 -3.28
C GLN A 48 -5.48 -22.47 -3.96
N ALA A 49 -4.95 -21.27 -3.68
CA ALA A 49 -3.66 -20.82 -4.20
C ALA A 49 -2.52 -21.74 -3.74
N MET A 50 -2.52 -22.12 -2.46
CA MET A 50 -1.54 -23.03 -1.88
C MET A 50 -1.57 -24.42 -2.53
N GLU A 51 -2.74 -25.02 -2.73
CA GLU A 51 -2.89 -26.32 -3.39
C GLU A 51 -2.37 -26.28 -4.83
N LYS A 52 -2.79 -25.27 -5.60
CA LYS A 52 -2.33 -25.07 -6.98
C LYS A 52 -0.84 -24.76 -7.07
N ALA A 53 -0.32 -23.90 -6.20
CA ALA A 53 1.09 -23.53 -6.18
C ALA A 53 1.98 -24.77 -5.95
N LYS A 54 1.58 -25.66 -5.05
CA LYS A 54 2.30 -26.90 -4.77
C LYS A 54 2.29 -27.86 -5.97
N SER A 55 1.16 -27.98 -6.69
CA SER A 55 1.04 -28.79 -7.91
C SER A 55 1.87 -28.22 -9.05
N ASP A 56 1.71 -26.93 -9.31
CA ASP A 56 2.23 -26.28 -10.50
C ASP A 56 3.63 -25.68 -10.30
N GLN A 57 4.17 -25.77 -9.09
CA GLN A 57 5.47 -25.23 -8.68
C GLN A 57 5.56 -23.72 -8.95
N LYS A 58 4.50 -23.00 -8.64
CA LYS A 58 4.33 -21.56 -8.93
C LYS A 58 4.32 -20.74 -7.64
N LEU A 59 4.91 -19.56 -7.67
CA LEU A 59 4.92 -18.63 -6.53
C LEU A 59 3.52 -18.06 -6.27
N ILE A 60 3.24 -17.74 -5.00
CA ILE A 60 2.03 -17.03 -4.58
C ILE A 60 2.42 -15.59 -4.25
N PHE A 61 1.63 -14.64 -4.75
CA PHE A 61 1.67 -13.24 -4.37
C PHE A 61 0.49 -12.93 -3.47
N VAL A 62 0.75 -12.57 -2.22
CA VAL A 62 -0.27 -12.22 -1.23
C VAL A 62 -0.27 -10.72 -1.04
N ASP A 63 -1.38 -10.05 -1.39
CA ASP A 63 -1.67 -8.65 -1.06
C ASP A 63 -2.44 -8.58 0.26
N LEU A 64 -1.92 -7.83 1.21
CA LEU A 64 -2.54 -7.57 2.50
C LEU A 64 -3.08 -6.14 2.54
N TYR A 65 -4.37 -6.02 2.84
CA TYR A 65 -5.09 -4.76 2.88
C TYR A 65 -5.98 -4.66 4.14
N ALA A 66 -6.58 -3.50 4.34
CA ALA A 66 -7.72 -3.30 5.24
C ALA A 66 -8.65 -2.24 4.64
N ASP A 67 -9.92 -2.23 5.03
CA ASP A 67 -10.93 -1.30 4.50
C ASP A 67 -10.61 0.17 4.74
N TRP A 68 -9.98 0.48 5.87
CA TRP A 68 -9.55 1.84 6.21
C TRP A 68 -8.26 2.28 5.50
N CYS A 69 -7.52 1.36 4.87
CA CYS A 69 -6.20 1.63 4.27
C CYS A 69 -6.33 2.47 2.99
N ILE A 70 -6.12 3.78 3.09
CA ILE A 70 -6.14 4.69 1.94
C ILE A 70 -5.05 4.35 0.90
N PRO A 71 -3.78 4.07 1.29
CA PRO A 71 -2.75 3.68 0.34
C PRO A 71 -3.08 2.38 -0.41
N CYS A 72 -3.76 1.41 0.24
CA CYS A 72 -4.21 0.18 -0.43
C CYS A 72 -5.19 0.47 -1.57
N ARG A 73 -6.13 1.40 -1.35
CA ARG A 73 -7.05 1.85 -2.43
C ARG A 73 -6.33 2.55 -3.59
N VAL A 74 -5.23 3.26 -3.29
CA VAL A 74 -4.37 3.85 -4.32
C VAL A 74 -3.66 2.77 -5.13
N MET A 75 -3.17 1.70 -4.47
CA MET A 75 -2.61 0.53 -5.15
C MET A 75 -3.65 -0.14 -6.07
N ASP A 76 -4.89 -0.32 -5.61
CA ASP A 76 -5.98 -0.87 -6.43
C ASP A 76 -6.23 -0.05 -7.70
N ALA A 77 -6.31 1.27 -7.54
CA ALA A 77 -6.66 2.17 -8.64
C ALA A 77 -5.53 2.34 -9.67
N ASN A 78 -4.27 2.21 -9.27
CA ASN A 78 -3.13 2.59 -10.10
C ASN A 78 -2.19 1.41 -10.42
N VAL A 79 -2.08 0.42 -9.53
CA VAL A 79 -1.11 -0.68 -9.67
C VAL A 79 -1.82 -1.95 -10.13
N TYR A 80 -2.82 -2.42 -9.40
CA TYR A 80 -3.54 -3.65 -9.76
C TYR A 80 -4.52 -3.46 -10.92
N SER A 81 -4.77 -2.22 -11.33
CA SER A 81 -5.48 -1.87 -12.56
C SER A 81 -4.55 -1.64 -13.76
N ASP A 82 -3.23 -1.71 -13.59
CA ASP A 82 -2.27 -1.66 -14.68
C ASP A 82 -2.28 -3.00 -15.45
N PRO A 83 -2.47 -2.99 -16.79
CA PRO A 83 -2.56 -4.23 -17.56
C PRO A 83 -1.28 -5.07 -17.52
N THR A 84 -0.11 -4.44 -17.40
CA THR A 84 1.18 -5.14 -17.39
C THR A 84 1.41 -5.83 -16.05
N VAL A 85 1.07 -5.16 -14.94
CA VAL A 85 1.10 -5.75 -13.59
C VAL A 85 0.13 -6.90 -13.50
N ALA A 86 -1.12 -6.68 -13.92
CA ALA A 86 -2.14 -7.72 -13.88
C ALA A 86 -1.77 -8.93 -14.75
N SER A 87 -1.25 -8.70 -15.96
CA SER A 87 -0.78 -9.78 -16.84
C SER A 87 0.32 -10.61 -16.16
N LEU A 88 1.32 -9.97 -15.54
CA LEU A 88 2.40 -10.66 -14.84
C LEU A 88 1.87 -11.48 -13.66
N LEU A 89 1.05 -10.86 -12.79
CA LEU A 89 0.47 -11.53 -11.63
C LEU A 89 -0.42 -12.72 -12.03
N ASN A 90 -1.32 -12.52 -13.01
CA ASN A 90 -2.25 -13.55 -13.45
C ASN A 90 -1.56 -14.74 -14.14
N THR A 91 -0.43 -14.51 -14.81
CA THR A 91 0.26 -15.56 -15.57
C THR A 91 1.37 -16.25 -14.79
N ARG A 92 2.11 -15.52 -13.95
CA ARG A 92 3.33 -16.04 -13.30
C ARG A 92 3.16 -16.33 -11.81
N PHE A 93 2.10 -15.83 -11.19
CA PHE A 93 1.81 -16.02 -9.78
C PHE A 93 0.40 -16.57 -9.56
N TYR A 94 0.15 -17.12 -8.38
CA TYR A 94 -1.19 -17.21 -7.83
C TYR A 94 -1.41 -15.99 -6.94
N ALA A 95 -2.24 -15.06 -7.40
CA ALA A 95 -2.51 -13.83 -6.69
C ALA A 95 -3.62 -14.03 -5.65
N VAL A 96 -3.33 -13.70 -4.41
CA VAL A 96 -4.23 -13.81 -3.26
C VAL A 96 -4.36 -12.43 -2.62
N ARG A 97 -5.56 -12.12 -2.14
CA ARG A 97 -5.83 -10.90 -1.40
C ARG A 97 -6.43 -11.22 -0.04
N LEU A 98 -5.84 -10.73 1.03
CA LEU A 98 -6.24 -11.01 2.40
C LEU A 98 -6.49 -9.70 3.16
N ASP A 99 -7.61 -9.63 3.87
CA ASP A 99 -7.82 -8.60 4.87
C ASP A 99 -6.93 -8.90 6.09
N ALA A 100 -6.00 -7.98 6.39
CA ALA A 100 -5.05 -8.12 7.49
C ALA A 100 -5.73 -8.21 8.88
N GLU A 101 -7.00 -7.81 8.99
CA GLU A 101 -7.78 -7.88 10.23
C GLU A 101 -8.65 -9.14 10.34
N SER A 102 -8.68 -9.97 9.27
CA SER A 102 -9.54 -11.17 9.22
C SER A 102 -9.18 -12.21 10.29
N GLN A 103 -10.22 -12.79 10.88
CA GLN A 103 -10.13 -13.92 11.81
C GLN A 103 -10.22 -15.27 11.11
N ASP A 104 -10.30 -15.30 9.79
CA ASP A 104 -10.27 -16.54 9.03
C ASP A 104 -8.94 -17.25 9.20
N SER A 105 -8.99 -18.58 9.33
CA SER A 105 -7.79 -19.38 9.56
C SER A 105 -7.11 -19.76 8.26
N ILE A 106 -5.81 -19.51 8.17
CA ILE A 106 -4.93 -19.96 7.08
C ILE A 106 -3.71 -20.71 7.64
N VAL A 107 -2.93 -21.32 6.75
CA VAL A 107 -1.63 -21.92 7.12
C VAL A 107 -0.51 -21.04 6.54
N CYS A 108 0.17 -20.29 7.42
CA CYS A 108 1.30 -19.44 7.06
C CYS A 108 2.60 -20.02 7.67
N ASP A 109 3.61 -20.22 6.83
CA ASP A 109 4.89 -20.83 7.22
C ASP A 109 4.72 -22.10 8.09
N GLY A 110 3.77 -22.98 7.68
CA GLY A 110 3.46 -24.22 8.37
C GLY A 110 2.64 -24.08 9.66
N GLN A 111 2.27 -22.86 10.06
CA GLN A 111 1.50 -22.59 11.27
C GLN A 111 0.04 -22.26 10.93
N LYS A 112 -0.93 -22.96 11.50
CA LYS A 112 -2.35 -22.63 11.37
C LYS A 112 -2.68 -21.49 12.35
N LYS A 113 -3.00 -20.31 11.81
CA LYS A 113 -3.35 -19.10 12.56
C LYS A 113 -4.43 -18.32 11.82
N THR A 114 -5.02 -17.30 12.45
CA THR A 114 -5.84 -16.34 11.73
C THR A 114 -4.97 -15.50 10.78
N VAL A 115 -5.57 -14.91 9.75
CA VAL A 115 -4.85 -13.99 8.84
C VAL A 115 -4.18 -12.88 9.65
N GLN A 116 -4.90 -12.28 10.60
CA GLN A 116 -4.35 -11.25 11.48
C GLN A 116 -3.12 -11.72 12.25
N ARG A 117 -3.13 -12.97 12.77
CA ARG A 117 -1.98 -13.54 13.47
C ARG A 117 -0.84 -13.90 12.52
N CYS A 118 -1.13 -14.34 11.30
CA CYS A 118 -0.12 -14.52 10.28
C CYS A 118 0.56 -13.19 9.94
N TYR A 119 -0.22 -12.12 9.78
CA TYR A 119 0.26 -10.79 9.50
C TYR A 119 1.22 -10.28 10.58
N PHE A 120 0.81 -10.32 11.86
CA PHE A 120 1.63 -9.77 12.94
C PHE A 120 2.73 -10.71 13.45
N ASP A 121 2.42 -11.98 13.65
CA ASP A 121 3.28 -12.88 14.43
C ASP A 121 4.22 -13.74 13.54
N VAL A 122 3.86 -13.97 12.27
CA VAL A 122 4.61 -14.88 11.37
C VAL A 122 5.34 -14.08 10.30
N TRP A 123 4.64 -13.16 9.64
CA TRP A 123 5.21 -12.31 8.60
C TRP A 123 5.81 -11.01 9.15
N GLU A 124 5.62 -10.74 10.45
CA GLU A 124 6.15 -9.59 11.20
C GLU A 124 5.83 -8.24 10.54
N LEU A 125 4.61 -8.13 9.98
CA LEU A 125 4.14 -6.94 9.28
C LEU A 125 3.37 -6.03 10.24
N HIS A 126 3.58 -4.71 10.15
CA HIS A 126 2.99 -3.73 11.07
C HIS A 126 2.41 -2.50 10.38
N ALA A 127 2.40 -2.45 9.05
CA ALA A 127 1.79 -1.38 8.28
C ALA A 127 1.23 -1.89 6.94
N LEU A 128 0.31 -1.14 6.34
CA LEU A 128 -0.36 -1.45 5.08
C LEU A 128 -0.17 -0.30 4.07
N PRO A 129 -0.13 -0.59 2.76
CA PRO A 129 -0.21 -1.91 2.14
C PRO A 129 1.02 -2.78 2.45
N ALA A 130 0.82 -4.10 2.43
CA ALA A 130 1.90 -5.03 2.58
C ALA A 130 1.71 -6.23 1.64
N PHE A 131 2.80 -6.87 1.23
CA PHE A 131 2.73 -8.09 0.44
C PHE A 131 3.73 -9.13 0.89
N VAL A 132 3.37 -10.37 0.66
CA VAL A 132 4.20 -11.53 0.94
C VAL A 132 4.33 -12.37 -0.32
N LEU A 133 5.55 -12.73 -0.69
CA LEU A 133 5.79 -13.80 -1.66
C LEU A 133 5.95 -15.11 -0.90
N VAL A 134 5.18 -16.11 -1.32
CA VAL A 134 5.19 -17.43 -0.70
C VAL A 134 5.64 -18.47 -1.74
N ALA A 135 6.58 -19.31 -1.33
CA ALA A 135 7.06 -20.42 -2.14
C ALA A 135 5.97 -21.53 -2.26
N PRO A 136 6.04 -22.40 -3.27
CA PRO A 136 5.04 -23.45 -3.50
C PRO A 136 4.81 -24.39 -2.32
N LYS A 137 5.80 -24.56 -1.45
CA LYS A 137 5.69 -25.39 -0.23
C LYS A 137 5.13 -24.64 0.98
N GLY A 138 4.80 -23.33 0.83
CA GLY A 138 4.14 -22.53 1.84
C GLY A 138 5.06 -21.70 2.74
N MET A 139 6.36 -21.63 2.43
CA MET A 139 7.31 -20.77 3.14
C MET A 139 7.26 -19.36 2.55
N SER A 140 7.14 -18.33 3.38
CA SER A 140 7.32 -16.95 2.97
C SER A 140 8.79 -16.68 2.61
N ILE A 141 9.02 -16.04 1.47
CA ILE A 141 10.35 -15.76 0.94
C ILE A 141 10.67 -14.28 0.85
N LEU A 142 9.66 -13.45 0.94
CA LEU A 142 9.76 -11.99 1.00
C LEU A 142 8.54 -11.43 1.70
N THR A 143 8.76 -10.46 2.58
CA THR A 143 7.73 -9.57 3.13
C THR A 143 8.09 -8.13 2.81
N VAL A 144 7.12 -7.34 2.37
CA VAL A 144 7.30 -5.92 2.03
C VAL A 144 6.17 -5.12 2.63
N THR A 145 6.50 -3.98 3.23
CA THR A 145 5.53 -3.00 3.75
C THR A 145 5.79 -1.66 3.08
N ASP A 146 5.21 -1.46 1.93
CA ASP A 146 5.32 -0.20 1.19
C ASP A 146 4.26 -0.07 0.10
N SER A 147 3.96 1.18 -0.29
CA SER A 147 3.21 1.48 -1.52
C SER A 147 4.18 1.53 -2.69
N MET A 148 3.85 0.83 -3.76
CA MET A 148 4.68 0.79 -4.97
C MET A 148 3.96 1.39 -6.16
N THR A 149 4.74 1.92 -7.10
CA THR A 149 4.29 2.19 -8.46
C THR A 149 4.20 0.89 -9.27
N PRO A 150 3.48 0.86 -10.41
CA PRO A 150 3.48 -0.31 -11.30
C PRO A 150 4.90 -0.77 -11.69
N GLN A 151 5.80 0.18 -11.96
CA GLN A 151 7.17 -0.11 -12.39
C GLN A 151 8.00 -0.75 -11.28
N GLU A 152 7.87 -0.26 -10.04
CA GLU A 152 8.58 -0.81 -8.87
C GLU A 152 8.10 -2.23 -8.56
N LEU A 153 6.77 -2.46 -8.57
CA LEU A 153 6.23 -3.79 -8.36
C LEU A 153 6.67 -4.77 -9.46
N LEU A 154 6.60 -4.36 -10.73
CA LEU A 154 7.07 -5.18 -11.85
C LEU A 154 8.56 -5.50 -11.74
N PHE A 155 9.38 -4.52 -11.37
CA PHE A 155 10.82 -4.73 -11.19
C PHE A 155 11.08 -5.77 -10.08
N MET A 156 10.48 -5.58 -8.91
CA MET A 156 10.61 -6.51 -7.78
C MET A 156 10.18 -7.94 -8.16
N LEU A 157 8.98 -8.10 -8.74
CA LEU A 157 8.45 -9.42 -9.10
C LEU A 157 9.33 -10.14 -10.13
N ARG A 158 9.88 -9.41 -11.11
CA ARG A 158 10.78 -9.98 -12.12
C ARG A 158 12.08 -10.48 -11.51
N GLN A 159 12.67 -9.75 -10.56
CA GLN A 159 13.88 -10.19 -9.84
C GLN A 159 13.66 -11.53 -9.12
N PHE A 160 12.46 -11.73 -8.54
CA PHE A 160 12.11 -13.00 -7.92
C PHE A 160 11.89 -14.13 -8.94
N LEU A 161 11.31 -13.82 -10.09
CA LEU A 161 11.12 -14.80 -11.16
C LEU A 161 12.44 -15.24 -11.81
N GLU A 162 13.44 -14.37 -11.89
CA GLU A 162 14.78 -14.73 -12.37
C GLU A 162 15.45 -15.80 -11.48
N LYS A 163 15.12 -15.80 -10.19
CA LYS A 163 15.60 -16.75 -9.19
C LYS A 163 14.57 -17.83 -8.83
N GLU A 164 13.52 -17.99 -9.62
CA GLU A 164 12.39 -18.88 -9.32
C GLU A 164 12.81 -20.28 -8.94
N LYS A 165 13.81 -20.85 -9.63
CA LYS A 165 14.33 -22.20 -9.35
C LYS A 165 14.89 -22.36 -7.92
N GLU A 166 15.44 -21.30 -7.34
CA GLU A 166 15.96 -21.31 -5.98
C GLU A 166 14.84 -21.38 -4.94
N TRP A 167 13.68 -20.76 -5.24
CA TRP A 167 12.53 -20.69 -4.33
C TRP A 167 11.63 -21.93 -4.44
N ILE A 168 11.52 -22.54 -5.62
CA ILE A 168 10.68 -23.73 -5.84
C ILE A 168 11.24 -24.93 -5.07
N SER A 169 12.55 -25.03 -4.90
CA SER A 169 13.20 -26.13 -4.18
C SER A 169 13.06 -26.05 -2.64
N ARG A 170 12.71 -24.91 -2.11
CA ARG A 170 12.58 -24.63 -0.65
C ARG A 170 11.20 -24.95 -0.05
#